data_c3773dde7806e65744bd89bfe2965a7e
#
_entry.id   c3773dde7806e65744bd89bfe2965a7e
#
_cell.length_a   1.000
_cell.length_b   1.000
_cell.length_c   1.000
_cell.angle_alpha   90.00
_cell.angle_beta   90.00
_cell.angle_gamma   90.00
#
_symmetry.space_group_name_H-M   'P 1'
#
loop_
_entity.id
_entity.type
_entity.pdbx_description
1 polymer ?
#
loop_
_entity_poly.entity_id
_entity_poly.type
_entity_poly.pdbx_seq_one_letter_code
_entity_poly.pdbx_strand_id
1 'polypeptide(L)'
;MKSQKLMKKKNSLSWRFNKKERSYIKEVLDSGFASSTSGNMNTRLENAFAKRFNRNFAITFNSGTTTLHAALESFGVGYGDEVIVTPLTVISCMNAILFCNAIPVFADIDPKTFLIDPKDVEKKITKKTKAIMAVHIYGQVCDMTSIMKIASKHNLYVL
;
A
#
# COMPACT_ATOMS: atom_id res chain seq x y z
N MET A 1 28.51 -38.78 -0.54
CA MET A 1 27.58 -38.43 -1.65
C MET A 1 26.13 -38.22 -1.24
N LYS A 2 25.58 -38.75 -0.14
CA LYS A 2 24.17 -38.46 0.31
C LYS A 2 23.97 -37.09 0.94
N SER A 3 24.97 -36.47 1.57
CA SER A 3 24.84 -35.15 2.24
C SER A 3 24.72 -33.97 1.29
N GLN A 4 25.35 -34.01 0.12
CA GLN A 4 25.26 -32.92 -0.86
C GLN A 4 23.90 -32.87 -1.60
N LYS A 5 23.16 -34.00 -1.70
CA LYS A 5 21.82 -34.02 -2.29
C LYS A 5 20.76 -33.40 -1.37
N LEU A 6 20.96 -33.45 -0.04
CA LEU A 6 20.02 -32.83 0.93
C LEU A 6 20.20 -31.32 1.04
N MET A 7 21.42 -30.80 0.84
CA MET A 7 21.65 -29.36 0.91
C MET A 7 21.11 -28.59 -0.32
N LYS A 8 21.07 -29.20 -1.50
CA LYS A 8 20.47 -28.57 -2.70
C LYS A 8 18.95 -28.39 -2.63
N LYS A 9 18.24 -29.07 -1.73
CA LYS A 9 16.78 -28.96 -1.58
C LYS A 9 16.34 -27.86 -0.62
N LYS A 10 17.23 -27.31 0.23
CA LYS A 10 16.87 -26.38 1.32
C LYS A 10 16.85 -24.89 0.92
N ASN A 11 17.42 -24.50 -0.21
CA ASN A 11 17.52 -23.08 -0.61
C ASN A 11 16.73 -22.71 -1.87
N SER A 12 15.90 -23.58 -2.38
CA SER A 12 15.05 -23.27 -3.53
C SER A 12 13.72 -22.70 -3.04
N LEU A 13 13.44 -21.43 -3.34
CA LEU A 13 12.13 -20.79 -3.13
C LEU A 13 11.07 -21.30 -4.13
N SER A 14 11.36 -22.39 -4.87
CA SER A 14 10.47 -22.96 -5.87
C SER A 14 9.12 -23.43 -5.32
N TRP A 15 9.01 -23.65 -4.01
CA TRP A 15 7.75 -23.97 -3.35
C TRP A 15 6.74 -22.81 -3.36
N ARG A 16 7.19 -21.57 -3.58
CA ARG A 16 6.34 -20.37 -3.70
C ARG A 16 5.60 -20.31 -5.02
N PHE A 17 6.03 -21.09 -6.01
CA PHE A 17 5.48 -21.07 -7.36
C PHE A 17 4.94 -22.43 -7.73
N ASN A 18 3.67 -22.52 -8.01
CA ASN A 18 3.01 -23.72 -8.48
C ASN A 18 2.86 -23.73 -10.03
N LYS A 19 2.06 -24.64 -10.55
CA LYS A 19 1.84 -24.76 -12.00
C LYS A 19 1.13 -23.54 -12.60
N LYS A 20 0.32 -22.84 -11.79
CA LYS A 20 -0.48 -21.70 -12.26
C LYS A 20 0.38 -20.48 -12.54
N GLU A 21 1.28 -20.12 -11.61
CA GLU A 21 2.22 -19.00 -11.84
C GLU A 21 3.11 -19.29 -13.04
N ARG A 22 3.58 -20.54 -13.18
CA ARG A 22 4.39 -20.95 -14.34
C ARG A 22 3.63 -20.83 -15.65
N SER A 23 2.33 -21.16 -15.68
CA SER A 23 1.52 -20.99 -16.91
C SER A 23 1.31 -19.53 -17.27
N TYR A 24 1.12 -18.65 -16.28
CA TYR A 24 1.00 -17.21 -16.53
C TYR A 24 2.30 -16.61 -17.09
N ILE A 25 3.45 -16.99 -16.51
CA ILE A 25 4.75 -16.54 -17.01
C ILE A 25 4.95 -17.03 -18.46
N LYS A 26 4.61 -18.30 -18.75
CA LYS A 26 4.70 -18.84 -20.10
C LYS A 26 3.81 -18.05 -21.07
N GLU A 27 2.57 -17.75 -20.69
CA GLU A 27 1.64 -16.95 -21.51
C GLU A 27 2.24 -15.57 -21.83
N VAL A 28 2.86 -14.89 -20.86
CA VAL A 28 3.53 -13.60 -21.09
C VAL A 28 4.70 -13.73 -22.07
N LEU A 29 5.54 -14.76 -21.92
CA LEU A 29 6.67 -15.03 -22.80
C LEU A 29 6.18 -15.34 -24.23
N ASP A 30 5.19 -16.19 -24.37
CA ASP A 30 4.61 -16.58 -25.67
C ASP A 30 3.93 -15.39 -26.39
N SER A 31 3.46 -14.40 -25.62
CA SER A 31 2.89 -13.15 -26.17
C SER A 31 3.94 -12.14 -26.65
N GLY A 32 5.22 -12.46 -26.55
CA GLY A 32 6.31 -11.55 -26.94
C GLY A 32 6.50 -10.37 -25.97
N PHE A 33 6.23 -10.55 -24.67
CA PHE A 33 6.28 -9.48 -23.68
C PHE A 33 5.39 -8.28 -24.05
N ALA A 34 4.18 -8.56 -24.52
CA ALA A 34 3.23 -7.50 -24.78
C ALA A 34 3.13 -6.58 -23.54
N SER A 35 3.31 -5.27 -23.77
CA SER A 35 3.30 -4.25 -22.73
C SER A 35 1.98 -4.22 -21.97
N SER A 36 1.95 -3.51 -20.83
CA SER A 36 0.71 -3.31 -20.06
C SER A 36 -0.44 -2.71 -20.87
N THR A 37 -0.12 -2.03 -21.95
CA THR A 37 -1.12 -1.43 -22.87
C THR A 37 -1.62 -2.39 -23.95
N SER A 38 -0.88 -3.45 -24.26
CA SER A 38 -1.24 -4.44 -25.29
C SER A 38 -1.41 -5.87 -24.73
N GLY A 39 -0.89 -6.14 -23.52
CA GLY A 39 -1.08 -7.41 -22.83
C GLY A 39 -2.35 -7.42 -21.97
N ASN A 40 -2.80 -8.62 -21.60
CA ASN A 40 -4.04 -8.78 -20.83
C ASN A 40 -3.82 -9.09 -19.34
N MET A 41 -2.58 -9.30 -18.88
CA MET A 41 -2.31 -9.72 -17.49
C MET A 41 -2.67 -8.65 -16.47
N ASN A 42 -2.34 -7.38 -16.71
CA ASN A 42 -2.71 -6.28 -15.84
C ASN A 42 -4.23 -6.15 -15.77
N THR A 43 -4.90 -6.12 -16.90
CA THR A 43 -6.38 -6.04 -16.96
C THR A 43 -7.05 -7.21 -16.25
N ARG A 44 -6.52 -8.42 -16.37
CA ARG A 44 -7.03 -9.61 -15.64
C ARG A 44 -6.85 -9.46 -14.13
N LEU A 45 -5.70 -8.95 -13.69
CA LEU A 45 -5.45 -8.68 -12.26
C LEU A 45 -6.38 -7.58 -11.74
N GLU A 46 -6.49 -6.47 -12.44
CA GLU A 46 -7.35 -5.34 -12.09
C GLU A 46 -8.82 -5.76 -11.97
N ASN A 47 -9.34 -6.48 -12.95
CA ASN A 47 -10.71 -6.99 -12.91
C ASN A 47 -10.94 -7.98 -11.75
N ALA A 48 -9.99 -8.89 -11.51
CA ALA A 48 -10.08 -9.85 -10.42
C ALA A 48 -10.01 -9.16 -9.04
N PHE A 49 -9.15 -8.16 -8.90
CA PHE A 49 -9.01 -7.37 -7.68
C PHE A 49 -10.26 -6.51 -7.42
N ALA A 50 -10.73 -5.78 -8.42
CA ALA A 50 -11.95 -4.98 -8.32
C ALA A 50 -13.15 -5.85 -7.88
N LYS A 51 -13.33 -7.01 -8.53
CA LYS A 51 -14.38 -7.97 -8.16
C LYS A 51 -14.21 -8.49 -6.72
N ARG A 52 -12.98 -8.84 -6.31
CA ARG A 52 -12.70 -9.39 -4.97
C ARG A 52 -13.04 -8.41 -3.85
N PHE A 53 -12.82 -7.12 -4.07
CA PHE A 53 -13.04 -6.05 -3.10
C PHE A 53 -14.32 -5.25 -3.34
N ASN A 54 -15.19 -5.73 -4.25
CA ASN A 54 -16.44 -5.05 -4.59
C ASN A 54 -16.23 -3.57 -4.95
N ARG A 55 -15.30 -3.32 -5.88
CA ARG A 55 -14.99 -2.00 -6.43
C ARG A 55 -15.27 -1.97 -7.92
N ASN A 56 -15.59 -0.78 -8.43
CA ASN A 56 -15.84 -0.60 -9.86
C ASN A 56 -14.56 -0.74 -10.69
N PHE A 57 -13.44 -0.30 -10.13
CA PHE A 57 -12.15 -0.26 -10.81
C PHE A 57 -11.02 -0.68 -9.87
N ALA A 58 -9.94 -1.17 -10.45
CA ALA A 58 -8.64 -1.31 -9.83
C ALA A 58 -7.57 -0.94 -10.86
N ILE A 59 -6.46 -0.40 -10.40
CA ILE A 59 -5.34 0.02 -11.23
C ILE A 59 -4.08 -0.60 -10.66
N THR A 60 -3.29 -1.25 -11.52
CA THR A 60 -2.00 -1.84 -11.14
C THR A 60 -0.88 -0.80 -11.22
N PHE A 61 0.04 -0.88 -10.26
CA PHE A 61 1.24 -0.06 -10.20
C PHE A 61 2.48 -0.96 -10.08
N ASN A 62 3.63 -0.42 -10.38
CA ASN A 62 4.91 -1.14 -10.30
C ASN A 62 5.44 -1.30 -8.86
N SER A 63 4.92 -0.53 -7.90
CA SER A 63 5.31 -0.61 -6.50
C SER A 63 4.23 -0.08 -5.55
N GLY A 64 4.29 -0.48 -4.27
CA GLY A 64 3.43 0.08 -3.23
C GLY A 64 3.65 1.58 -3.02
N THR A 65 4.88 2.08 -3.18
CA THR A 65 5.18 3.51 -3.05
C THR A 65 4.42 4.34 -4.08
N THR A 66 4.41 3.90 -5.34
CA THR A 66 3.67 4.59 -6.41
C THR A 66 2.16 4.47 -6.23
N THR A 67 1.68 3.37 -5.64
CA THR A 67 0.26 3.23 -5.27
C THR A 67 -0.15 4.27 -4.22
N LEU A 68 0.65 4.42 -3.15
CA LEU A 68 0.39 5.42 -2.10
C LEU A 68 0.44 6.85 -2.67
N HIS A 69 1.42 7.15 -3.51
CA HIS A 69 1.55 8.46 -4.18
C HIS A 69 0.32 8.76 -5.04
N ALA A 70 -0.08 7.84 -5.92
CA ALA A 70 -1.26 8.01 -6.76
C ALA A 70 -2.55 8.18 -5.95
N ALA A 71 -2.70 7.48 -4.81
CA ALA A 71 -3.84 7.65 -3.94
C ALA A 71 -3.89 9.04 -3.31
N LEU A 72 -2.76 9.57 -2.81
CA LEU A 72 -2.69 10.94 -2.29
C LEU A 72 -2.98 11.99 -3.36
N GLU A 73 -2.42 11.84 -4.56
CA GLU A 73 -2.73 12.70 -5.71
C GLU A 73 -4.22 12.68 -6.05
N SER A 74 -4.87 11.50 -5.99
CA SER A 74 -6.31 11.39 -6.26
C SER A 74 -7.18 12.11 -5.23
N PHE A 75 -6.68 12.31 -4.01
CA PHE A 75 -7.31 13.13 -2.98
C PHE A 75 -7.03 14.63 -3.17
N GLY A 76 -6.24 14.97 -4.18
CA GLY A 76 -5.79 16.34 -4.44
C GLY A 76 -4.80 16.86 -3.39
N VAL A 77 -4.05 15.95 -2.74
CA VAL A 77 -2.95 16.35 -1.83
C VAL A 77 -1.82 16.94 -2.67
N GLY A 78 -1.32 18.12 -2.26
CA GLY A 78 -0.30 18.85 -3.01
C GLY A 78 0.53 19.77 -2.14
N TYR A 79 1.17 20.74 -2.79
CA TYR A 79 2.09 21.68 -2.15
C TYR A 79 1.48 22.40 -0.95
N GLY A 80 2.13 22.24 0.21
CA GLY A 80 1.74 22.88 1.46
C GLY A 80 0.63 22.18 2.24
N ASP A 81 0.00 21.15 1.67
CA ASP A 81 -0.93 20.28 2.41
C ASP A 81 -0.17 19.41 3.41
N GLU A 82 -0.85 19.02 4.47
CA GLU A 82 -0.32 18.13 5.50
C GLU A 82 -1.01 16.77 5.45
N VAL A 83 -0.21 15.71 5.59
CA VAL A 83 -0.72 14.32 5.74
C VAL A 83 -0.21 13.75 7.04
N ILE A 84 -1.13 13.37 7.92
CA ILE A 84 -0.78 12.76 9.21
C ILE A 84 -0.44 11.29 8.99
N VAL A 85 0.72 10.87 9.50
CA VAL A 85 1.25 9.51 9.37
C VAL A 85 2.03 9.13 10.64
N THR A 86 2.16 7.83 10.93
CA THR A 86 3.02 7.37 12.02
C THR A 86 4.50 7.38 11.61
N PRO A 87 5.45 7.72 12.53
CA PRO A 87 6.88 7.55 12.26
C PRO A 87 7.33 6.09 12.23
N LEU A 88 6.57 5.18 12.86
CA LEU A 88 6.86 3.75 12.86
C LEU A 88 6.23 3.09 11.63
N THR A 89 6.91 3.16 10.50
CA THR A 89 6.47 2.55 9.24
C THR A 89 7.62 2.45 8.23
N VAL A 90 7.34 1.87 7.07
CA VAL A 90 8.28 1.86 5.94
C VAL A 90 8.42 3.27 5.35
N ILE A 91 9.63 3.62 4.94
CA ILE A 91 9.96 4.94 4.37
C ILE A 91 9.06 5.33 3.17
N SER A 92 8.48 4.36 2.49
CA SER A 92 7.57 4.58 1.36
C SER A 92 6.37 5.47 1.70
N CYS A 93 5.89 5.42 2.94
CA CYS A 93 4.78 6.26 3.40
C CYS A 93 5.16 7.75 3.37
N MET A 94 6.34 8.09 3.91
CA MET A 94 6.85 9.46 3.88
C MET A 94 7.20 9.90 2.46
N ASN A 95 7.86 9.04 1.69
CA ASN A 95 8.22 9.35 0.31
C ASN A 95 6.98 9.66 -0.56
N ALA A 96 5.90 8.90 -0.40
CA ALA A 96 4.66 9.17 -1.12
C ALA A 96 4.08 10.57 -0.82
N ILE A 97 4.15 11.00 0.45
CA ILE A 97 3.73 12.35 0.86
C ILE A 97 4.65 13.43 0.26
N LEU A 98 5.96 13.21 0.34
CA LEU A 98 6.96 14.15 -0.20
C LEU A 98 6.87 14.26 -1.73
N PHE A 99 6.54 13.18 -2.44
CA PHE A 99 6.34 13.20 -3.89
C PHE A 99 5.15 14.05 -4.32
N CYS A 100 4.14 14.20 -3.46
CA CYS A 100 3.05 15.16 -3.66
C CYS A 100 3.46 16.61 -3.32
N ASN A 101 4.72 16.89 -2.94
CA ASN A 101 5.17 18.16 -2.36
C ASN A 101 4.39 18.55 -1.08
N ALA A 102 3.82 17.58 -0.39
CA ALA A 102 3.10 17.74 0.86
C ALA A 102 4.01 17.52 2.07
N ILE A 103 3.52 17.85 3.25
CA ILE A 103 4.27 17.81 4.51
C ILE A 103 3.81 16.61 5.34
N PRO A 104 4.68 15.63 5.64
CA PRO A 104 4.35 14.57 6.58
C PRO A 104 4.31 15.14 8.01
N VAL A 105 3.18 14.96 8.69
CA VAL A 105 3.00 15.32 10.10
C VAL A 105 2.94 14.04 10.91
N PHE A 106 3.88 13.89 11.85
CA PHE A 106 3.97 12.64 12.61
C PHE A 106 3.03 12.65 13.82
N ALA A 107 2.14 11.66 13.86
CA ALA A 107 1.39 11.29 15.04
C ALA A 107 2.04 10.07 15.70
N ASP A 108 2.14 10.10 17.03
CA ASP A 108 2.77 9.03 17.81
C ASP A 108 1.97 7.73 17.76
N ILE A 109 2.56 6.67 18.25
CA ILE A 109 1.96 5.33 18.34
C ILE A 109 1.46 5.05 19.76
N ASP A 110 0.44 4.22 19.85
CA ASP A 110 0.07 3.60 21.11
C ASP A 110 1.15 2.57 21.51
N PRO A 111 1.77 2.68 22.69
CA PRO A 111 2.89 1.83 23.10
C PRO A 111 2.53 0.35 23.30
N LYS A 112 1.24 0.01 23.36
CA LYS A 112 0.79 -1.38 23.49
C LYS A 112 0.57 -2.06 22.15
N THR A 113 0.09 -1.30 21.17
CA THR A 113 -0.28 -1.84 19.84
C THR A 113 0.76 -1.53 18.78
N PHE A 114 1.61 -0.52 18.99
CA PHE A 114 2.54 0.04 18.01
C PHE A 114 1.86 0.64 16.77
N LEU A 115 0.55 0.83 16.82
CA LEU A 115 -0.24 1.48 15.77
C LEU A 115 -0.39 2.97 16.07
N ILE A 116 -0.67 3.76 15.04
CA ILE A 116 -0.93 5.19 15.18
C ILE A 116 -2.00 5.45 16.26
N ASP A 117 -1.73 6.37 17.19
CA ASP A 117 -2.68 6.74 18.25
C ASP A 117 -3.71 7.76 17.73
N PRO A 118 -5.00 7.39 17.65
CA PRO A 118 -6.05 8.31 17.21
C PRO A 118 -6.12 9.60 18.03
N LYS A 119 -5.77 9.56 19.33
CA LYS A 119 -5.77 10.75 20.17
C LYS A 119 -4.66 11.73 19.76
N ASP A 120 -3.50 11.21 19.37
CA ASP A 120 -2.42 12.06 18.90
C ASP A 120 -2.68 12.54 17.46
N VAL A 121 -3.31 11.72 16.61
CA VAL A 121 -3.82 12.15 15.31
C VAL A 121 -4.70 13.39 15.45
N GLU A 122 -5.71 13.36 16.35
CA GLU A 122 -6.63 14.49 16.53
C GLU A 122 -5.92 15.77 16.99
N LYS A 123 -4.90 15.67 17.85
CA LYS A 123 -4.09 16.81 18.30
C LYS A 123 -3.23 17.42 17.19
N LYS A 124 -2.83 16.64 16.17
CA LYS A 124 -1.95 17.09 15.10
C LYS A 124 -2.70 17.72 13.93
N ILE A 125 -4.03 17.70 13.92
CA ILE A 125 -4.84 18.27 12.86
C ILE A 125 -4.72 19.80 12.85
N THR A 126 -4.42 20.34 11.69
CA THR A 126 -4.39 21.77 11.40
C THR A 126 -5.34 22.11 10.24
N LYS A 127 -5.43 23.39 9.89
CA LYS A 127 -6.18 23.84 8.70
C LYS A 127 -5.59 23.36 7.37
N LYS A 128 -4.33 22.87 7.39
CA LYS A 128 -3.62 22.34 6.21
C LYS A 128 -3.73 20.84 6.10
N THR A 129 -4.19 20.16 7.15
CA THR A 129 -4.33 18.70 7.14
C THR A 129 -5.38 18.30 6.12
N LYS A 130 -5.02 17.39 5.23
CA LYS A 130 -5.89 16.90 4.16
C LYS A 130 -6.17 15.40 4.23
N ALA A 131 -5.22 14.62 4.74
CA ALA A 131 -5.38 13.17 4.84
C ALA A 131 -4.72 12.60 6.09
N ILE A 132 -5.18 11.41 6.47
CA ILE A 132 -4.57 10.55 7.48
C ILE A 132 -4.14 9.24 6.78
N MET A 133 -2.86 8.86 6.93
CA MET A 133 -2.34 7.59 6.42
C MET A 133 -2.28 6.58 7.56
N ALA A 134 -3.22 5.64 7.60
CA ALA A 134 -3.35 4.61 8.61
C ALA A 134 -2.56 3.36 8.23
N VAL A 135 -1.41 3.13 8.84
CA VAL A 135 -0.54 2.01 8.52
C VAL A 135 -0.85 0.80 9.41
N HIS A 136 -1.32 -0.28 8.82
CA HIS A 136 -1.58 -1.58 9.48
C HIS A 136 -0.28 -2.38 9.62
N ILE A 137 0.64 -1.86 10.43
CA ILE A 137 1.99 -2.44 10.55
C ILE A 137 1.92 -3.87 11.07
N TYR A 138 2.76 -4.75 10.51
CA TYR A 138 2.83 -6.18 10.81
C TYR A 138 1.50 -6.94 10.66
N GLY A 139 0.54 -6.38 9.91
CA GLY A 139 -0.78 -7.00 9.70
C GLY A 139 -1.79 -6.75 10.81
N GLN A 140 -1.45 -5.96 11.83
CA GLN A 140 -2.38 -5.51 12.85
C GLN A 140 -3.17 -4.28 12.34
N VAL A 141 -4.50 -4.32 12.46
CA VAL A 141 -5.38 -3.26 11.96
C VAL A 141 -5.43 -2.10 12.96
N CYS A 142 -5.24 -0.86 12.48
CA CYS A 142 -5.43 0.35 13.26
C CYS A 142 -6.86 0.46 13.79
N ASP A 143 -7.08 1.24 14.85
CA ASP A 143 -8.43 1.62 15.29
C ASP A 143 -9.11 2.50 14.23
N MET A 144 -9.58 1.82 13.18
CA MET A 144 -10.24 2.50 12.05
C MET A 144 -11.54 3.18 12.48
N THR A 145 -12.21 2.69 13.52
CA THR A 145 -13.44 3.32 14.02
C THR A 145 -13.17 4.73 14.52
N SER A 146 -12.15 4.89 15.37
CA SER A 146 -11.73 6.21 15.87
C SER A 146 -11.15 7.09 14.78
N ILE A 147 -10.29 6.53 13.90
CA ILE A 147 -9.68 7.28 12.79
C ILE A 147 -10.74 7.81 11.84
N MET A 148 -11.70 6.97 11.41
CA MET A 148 -12.79 7.39 10.52
C MET A 148 -13.70 8.44 11.16
N LYS A 149 -13.96 8.34 12.47
CA LYS A 149 -14.74 9.36 13.20
C LYS A 149 -14.02 10.71 13.19
N ILE A 150 -12.71 10.73 13.44
CA ILE A 150 -11.87 11.93 13.38
C ILE A 150 -11.85 12.50 11.97
N ALA A 151 -11.60 11.65 10.97
CA ALA A 151 -11.57 12.06 9.57
C ALA A 151 -12.89 12.69 9.13
N SER A 152 -14.03 12.07 9.48
CA SER A 152 -15.36 12.62 9.18
C SER A 152 -15.61 13.97 9.85
N LYS A 153 -15.24 14.11 11.13
CA LYS A 153 -15.39 15.36 11.89
C LYS A 153 -14.62 16.52 11.25
N HIS A 154 -13.47 16.26 10.68
CA HIS A 154 -12.55 17.27 10.12
C HIS A 154 -12.54 17.27 8.59
N ASN A 155 -13.40 16.51 7.92
CA ASN A 155 -13.48 16.39 6.46
C ASN A 155 -12.16 15.98 5.82
N LEU A 156 -11.48 14.96 6.38
CA LEU A 156 -10.18 14.45 5.94
C LEU A 156 -10.35 13.15 5.16
N TYR A 157 -9.46 12.92 4.20
CA TYR A 157 -9.32 11.62 3.56
C TYR A 157 -8.57 10.63 4.46
N VAL A 158 -8.82 9.32 4.26
CA VAL A 158 -8.09 8.25 4.95
C VAL A 158 -7.53 7.28 3.91
N LEU A 159 -6.22 7.01 4.02
CA LEU A 159 -5.47 6.10 3.19
C LEU A 159 -4.92 4.95 4.04
#